data_1a387258d586f0298f4c2d8cd9681c66
#
_entry.id   1a387258d586f0298f4c2d8cd9681c66
#
_cell.length_a   1.000
_cell.length_b   1.000
_cell.length_c   1.000
_cell.angle_alpha   90.00
_cell.angle_beta   90.00
_cell.angle_gamma   90.00
#
_symmetry.space_group_name_H-M   'P 1'
#
loop_
_entity.id
_entity.type
_entity.pdbx_description
1 polymer ?
#
loop_
_entity_poly.entity_id
_entity_poly.type
_entity_poly.pdbx_seq_one_letter_code
_entity_poly.pdbx_strand_id
1 'polypeptide(L)'
;MKAKLVTIAAEEARKNYYGETPEQAGNLHPMEQLFVAERELTHEALNTDWSGAFAYHCLRLAGIELPLHYPDPRVGESFASVRAWELYARLPKIAIWNRGSCIEAGDLVVLKVPEGSPRLMGIILQVDGDRLEIAVGNYRNHSAIIARSIAESVRGIIKPELL
;
A
#
# COMPACT_ATOMS: atom_id res chain seq x y z
N MET A 1 -0.48 15.22 9.84
CA MET A 1 -0.45 13.77 9.58
C MET A 1 -0.05 13.48 8.13
N LYS A 2 -0.79 13.88 7.11
CA LYS A 2 -0.49 13.63 5.68
C LYS A 2 0.91 14.09 5.25
N ALA A 3 1.35 15.30 5.61
CA ALA A 3 2.67 15.78 5.26
C ALA A 3 3.80 14.88 5.79
N LYS A 4 3.67 14.36 7.01
CA LYS A 4 4.61 13.40 7.59
C LYS A 4 4.60 12.08 6.82
N LEU A 5 3.40 11.59 6.45
CA LEU A 5 3.26 10.36 5.67
C LEU A 5 3.90 10.48 4.29
N VAL A 6 3.71 11.62 3.60
CA VAL A 6 4.33 11.91 2.30
C VAL A 6 5.86 11.84 2.38
N THR A 7 6.45 12.50 3.39
CA THR A 7 7.90 12.48 3.60
C THR A 7 8.41 11.06 3.82
N ILE A 8 7.79 10.33 4.74
CA ILE A 8 8.15 8.94 5.06
C ILE A 8 8.01 8.05 3.82
N ALA A 9 6.89 8.11 3.11
CA ALA A 9 6.65 7.27 1.95
C ALA A 9 7.68 7.52 0.83
N ALA A 10 8.05 8.78 0.60
CA ALA A 10 9.09 9.12 -0.36
C ALA A 10 10.47 8.59 0.04
N GLU A 11 10.83 8.67 1.33
CA GLU A 11 12.08 8.14 1.85
C GLU A 11 12.11 6.61 1.77
N GLU A 12 11.04 5.94 2.22
CA GLU A 12 10.94 4.48 2.17
C GLU A 12 10.98 3.94 0.74
N ALA A 13 10.28 4.59 -0.20
CA ALA A 13 10.31 4.17 -1.61
C ALA A 13 11.72 4.23 -2.23
N ARG A 14 12.55 5.19 -1.80
CA ARG A 14 13.93 5.35 -2.27
C ARG A 14 14.93 4.34 -1.68
N LYS A 15 14.55 3.61 -0.62
CA LYS A 15 15.41 2.56 -0.03
C LYS A 15 15.58 1.34 -0.93
N ASN A 16 14.85 1.27 -2.03
CA ASN A 16 14.92 0.18 -2.99
C ASN A 16 14.67 -1.20 -2.34
N TYR A 17 13.56 -1.34 -1.66
CA TYR A 17 13.09 -2.65 -1.18
C TYR A 17 12.80 -3.56 -2.37
N TYR A 18 13.09 -4.85 -2.22
CA TYR A 18 12.77 -5.87 -3.22
C TYR A 18 12.51 -7.22 -2.53
N GLY A 19 11.59 -7.98 -3.11
CA GLY A 19 11.28 -9.34 -2.67
C GLY A 19 12.33 -10.33 -3.12
N GLU A 20 12.39 -11.47 -2.46
CA GLU A 20 13.28 -12.58 -2.82
C GLU A 20 12.96 -13.12 -4.23
N THR A 21 14.01 -13.44 -4.96
CA THR A 21 13.96 -14.14 -6.23
C THR A 21 14.86 -15.39 -6.18
N PRO A 22 14.76 -16.32 -7.14
CA PRO A 22 15.68 -17.46 -7.20
C PRO A 22 17.16 -17.07 -7.27
N GLU A 23 17.46 -15.89 -7.79
CA GLU A 23 18.82 -15.38 -7.99
C GLU A 23 19.30 -14.46 -6.88
N GLN A 24 18.38 -13.91 -6.06
CA GLN A 24 18.71 -12.85 -5.10
C GLN A 24 17.84 -12.92 -3.85
N ALA A 25 18.48 -12.90 -2.68
CA ALA A 25 17.78 -12.73 -1.41
C ALA A 25 17.12 -11.35 -1.35
N GLY A 26 15.88 -11.29 -0.82
CA GLY A 26 15.15 -10.04 -0.64
C GLY A 26 15.65 -9.21 0.54
N ASN A 27 15.11 -7.99 0.66
CA ASN A 27 15.41 -7.07 1.76
C ASN A 27 14.14 -6.47 2.40
N LEU A 28 13.04 -7.21 2.42
CA LEU A 28 11.75 -6.78 2.97
C LEU A 28 11.69 -6.84 4.52
N HIS A 29 12.82 -6.79 5.22
CA HIS A 29 12.89 -6.94 6.68
C HIS A 29 11.88 -6.12 7.49
N PRO A 30 11.61 -4.84 7.20
CA PRO A 30 10.61 -4.09 7.95
C PRO A 30 9.20 -4.67 7.83
N MET A 31 8.82 -5.13 6.64
CA MET A 31 7.52 -5.77 6.37
C MET A 31 7.48 -7.20 6.92
N GLU A 32 8.59 -7.94 6.84
CA GLU A 32 8.72 -9.28 7.43
C GLU A 32 8.53 -9.23 8.95
N GLN A 33 9.11 -8.26 9.63
CA GLN A 33 8.93 -8.06 11.07
C GLN A 33 7.48 -7.77 11.45
N LEU A 34 6.74 -7.04 10.60
CA LEU A 34 5.34 -6.73 10.85
C LEU A 34 4.40 -7.92 10.60
N PHE A 35 4.62 -8.67 9.54
CA PHE A 35 3.63 -9.63 9.07
C PHE A 35 4.08 -11.10 9.19
N VAL A 36 5.34 -11.40 8.94
CA VAL A 36 5.85 -12.78 9.01
C VAL A 36 6.18 -13.15 10.45
N ALA A 37 6.86 -12.29 11.18
CA ALA A 37 7.21 -12.53 12.59
C ALA A 37 5.96 -12.66 13.47
N GLU A 38 4.92 -11.88 13.20
CA GLU A 38 3.61 -11.94 13.88
C GLU A 38 2.69 -13.06 13.33
N ARG A 39 3.18 -13.87 12.41
CA ARG A 39 2.47 -15.01 11.81
C ARG A 39 1.18 -14.65 11.04
N GLU A 40 1.07 -13.43 10.57
CA GLU A 40 -0.08 -12.98 9.76
C GLU A 40 -0.05 -13.56 8.35
N LEU A 41 1.15 -13.83 7.83
CA LEU A 41 1.35 -14.54 6.57
C LEU A 41 2.73 -15.19 6.51
N THR A 42 2.92 -16.07 5.52
CA THR A 42 4.21 -16.71 5.26
C THR A 42 5.17 -15.76 4.55
N HIS A 43 6.47 -16.03 4.66
CA HIS A 43 7.50 -15.32 3.92
C HIS A 43 7.27 -15.35 2.40
N GLU A 44 6.88 -16.50 1.86
CA GLU A 44 6.56 -16.65 0.45
C GLU A 44 5.36 -15.79 0.02
N ALA A 45 4.29 -15.78 0.81
CA ALA A 45 3.11 -14.96 0.53
C ALA A 45 3.46 -13.47 0.52
N LEU A 46 4.28 -12.99 1.47
CA LEU A 46 4.75 -11.61 1.48
C LEU A 46 5.55 -11.28 0.21
N ASN A 47 6.48 -12.13 -0.18
CA ASN A 47 7.31 -11.90 -1.38
C ASN A 47 6.52 -11.86 -2.68
N THR A 48 5.34 -12.47 -2.71
CA THR A 48 4.46 -12.47 -3.88
C THR A 48 3.68 -11.17 -4.04
N ASP A 49 3.19 -10.60 -2.94
CA ASP A 49 2.38 -9.38 -2.93
C ASP A 49 2.67 -8.58 -1.65
N TRP A 50 3.43 -7.50 -1.76
CA TRP A 50 3.84 -6.68 -0.63
C TRP A 50 3.56 -5.18 -0.78
N SER A 51 2.77 -4.77 -1.77
CA SER A 51 2.44 -3.34 -1.91
C SER A 51 1.55 -2.84 -0.77
N GLY A 52 0.62 -3.67 -0.28
CA GLY A 52 -0.16 -3.37 0.92
C GLY A 52 0.69 -3.30 2.18
N ALA A 53 1.65 -4.23 2.32
CA ALA A 53 2.60 -4.25 3.43
C ALA A 53 3.50 -3.01 3.44
N PHE A 54 3.94 -2.55 2.29
CA PHE A 54 4.71 -1.30 2.16
C PHE A 54 3.89 -0.08 2.62
N ALA A 55 2.65 0.04 2.16
CA ALA A 55 1.77 1.13 2.59
C ALA A 55 1.52 1.09 4.09
N TYR A 56 1.25 -0.09 4.65
CA TYR A 56 1.10 -0.30 6.09
C TYR A 56 2.34 0.11 6.88
N HIS A 57 3.52 -0.28 6.42
CA HIS A 57 4.79 0.11 7.03
C HIS A 57 4.95 1.63 7.09
N CYS A 58 4.70 2.33 6.00
CA CYS A 58 4.75 3.80 5.96
C CYS A 58 3.76 4.45 6.94
N LEU A 59 2.53 3.94 7.02
CA LEU A 59 1.52 4.41 7.97
C LEU A 59 1.97 4.22 9.43
N ARG A 60 2.54 3.08 9.76
CA ARG A 60 3.10 2.80 11.10
C ARG A 60 4.20 3.79 11.46
N LEU A 61 5.13 4.05 10.57
CA LEU A 61 6.18 5.05 10.77
C LEU A 61 5.62 6.47 10.92
N ALA A 62 4.50 6.77 10.27
CA ALA A 62 3.80 8.04 10.43
C ALA A 62 3.08 8.18 11.78
N GLY A 63 2.94 7.07 12.53
CA GLY A 63 2.25 7.00 13.82
C GLY A 63 0.76 6.67 13.71
N ILE A 64 0.34 6.10 12.59
CA ILE A 64 -1.03 5.60 12.39
C ILE A 64 -1.06 4.13 12.79
N GLU A 65 -1.84 3.81 13.81
CA GLU A 65 -1.99 2.44 14.32
C GLU A 65 -3.20 1.77 13.69
N LEU A 66 -2.96 0.62 13.09
CA LEU A 66 -3.96 -0.22 12.45
C LEU A 66 -3.74 -1.68 12.89
N PRO A 67 -4.80 -2.50 12.93
CA PRO A 67 -4.62 -3.94 13.12
C PRO A 67 -3.82 -4.53 11.95
N LEU A 68 -3.10 -5.63 12.21
CA LEU A 68 -2.32 -6.31 11.16
C LEU A 68 -3.23 -7.07 10.18
N HIS A 69 -4.30 -7.66 10.68
CA HIS A 69 -5.24 -8.41 9.85
C HIS A 69 -6.61 -7.74 9.78
N TYR A 70 -7.36 -8.09 8.76
CA TYR A 70 -8.73 -7.62 8.57
C TYR A 70 -9.59 -7.98 9.79
N PRO A 71 -10.43 -7.05 10.29
CA PRO A 71 -11.17 -7.25 11.55
C PRO A 71 -12.13 -8.43 11.58
N ASP A 72 -12.61 -8.91 10.43
CA ASP A 72 -13.45 -10.10 10.34
C ASP A 72 -12.57 -11.33 10.02
N PRO A 73 -12.38 -12.26 10.98
CA PRO A 73 -11.52 -13.42 10.80
C PRO A 73 -11.97 -14.36 9.67
N ARG A 74 -13.23 -14.28 9.25
CA ARG A 74 -13.75 -15.07 8.12
C ARG A 74 -13.19 -14.63 6.78
N VAL A 75 -12.67 -13.43 6.68
CA VAL A 75 -12.05 -12.91 5.47
C VAL A 75 -10.67 -13.53 5.23
N GLY A 76 -9.93 -13.83 6.31
CA GLY A 76 -8.61 -14.49 6.22
C GLY A 76 -7.53 -13.66 5.53
N GLU A 77 -7.66 -12.33 5.55
CA GLU A 77 -6.74 -11.42 4.88
C GLU A 77 -5.97 -10.59 5.92
N SER A 78 -4.71 -10.29 5.65
CA SER A 78 -3.93 -9.30 6.39
C SER A 78 -3.81 -7.99 5.60
N PHE A 79 -3.50 -6.89 6.27
CA PHE A 79 -3.24 -5.61 5.60
C PHE A 79 -1.92 -5.57 4.79
N ALA A 80 -1.20 -6.69 4.70
CA ALA A 80 -0.20 -6.87 3.65
C ALA A 80 -0.83 -6.96 2.26
N SER A 81 -2.07 -7.44 2.17
CA SER A 81 -2.84 -7.60 0.92
C SER A 81 -3.62 -6.32 0.60
N VAL A 82 -3.52 -5.86 -0.65
CA VAL A 82 -4.34 -4.74 -1.17
C VAL A 82 -5.84 -5.01 -1.05
N ARG A 83 -6.24 -6.28 -1.17
CA ARG A 83 -7.64 -6.68 -1.02
C ARG A 83 -8.19 -6.36 0.37
N ALA A 84 -7.41 -6.56 1.42
CA ALA A 84 -7.83 -6.20 2.78
C ALA A 84 -8.10 -4.69 2.91
N TRP A 85 -7.26 -3.86 2.30
CA TRP A 85 -7.45 -2.40 2.26
C TRP A 85 -8.74 -2.02 1.53
N GLU A 86 -9.01 -2.61 0.36
CA GLU A 86 -10.23 -2.35 -0.39
C GLU A 86 -11.49 -2.75 0.38
N LEU A 87 -11.48 -3.92 1.02
CA LEU A 87 -12.60 -4.41 1.82
C LEU A 87 -12.84 -3.50 3.03
N TYR A 88 -11.79 -3.14 3.74
CA TYR A 88 -11.86 -2.28 4.92
C TYR A 88 -12.42 -0.90 4.58
N ALA A 89 -11.91 -0.28 3.53
CA ALA A 89 -12.34 1.03 3.07
C ALA A 89 -13.83 1.09 2.65
N ARG A 90 -14.41 -0.05 2.29
CA ARG A 90 -15.82 -0.17 1.89
C ARG A 90 -16.77 -0.53 3.02
N LEU A 91 -16.28 -0.80 4.23
CA LEU A 91 -17.15 -1.07 5.37
C LEU A 91 -18.08 0.12 5.62
N PRO A 92 -19.38 -0.11 5.92
CA PRO A 92 -20.36 0.97 6.10
C PRO A 92 -19.98 2.00 7.17
N LYS A 93 -19.25 1.57 8.20
CA LYS A 93 -18.77 2.45 9.28
C LYS A 93 -17.51 3.22 8.92
N ILE A 94 -16.75 2.75 7.95
CA ILE A 94 -15.49 3.36 7.49
C ILE A 94 -15.76 4.22 6.27
N ALA A 95 -16.39 3.67 5.22
CA ALA A 95 -16.88 4.35 4.01
C ALA A 95 -15.91 5.38 3.40
N ILE A 96 -14.60 5.09 3.46
CA ILE A 96 -13.54 6.00 2.99
C ILE A 96 -13.10 5.72 1.55
N TRP A 97 -13.75 4.77 0.88
CA TRP A 97 -13.48 4.45 -0.50
C TRP A 97 -14.07 5.50 -1.43
N ASN A 98 -13.20 6.19 -2.16
CA ASN A 98 -13.57 7.22 -3.11
C ASN A 98 -12.97 6.90 -4.48
N ARG A 99 -13.72 7.18 -5.55
CA ARG A 99 -13.27 6.94 -6.93
C ARG A 99 -12.67 8.18 -7.61
N GLY A 100 -12.15 9.14 -6.84
CA GLY A 100 -11.35 10.20 -7.42
C GLY A 100 -11.85 11.64 -7.24
N SER A 101 -12.78 11.91 -6.32
CA SER A 101 -13.04 13.28 -5.89
C SER A 101 -12.12 13.66 -4.74
N CYS A 102 -11.59 14.88 -4.78
CA CYS A 102 -10.74 15.44 -3.72
C CYS A 102 -9.50 14.60 -3.39
N ILE A 103 -8.72 14.23 -4.41
CA ILE A 103 -7.45 13.51 -4.25
C ILE A 103 -6.39 14.49 -3.75
N GLU A 104 -5.63 14.09 -2.72
CA GLU A 104 -4.58 14.92 -2.11
C GLU A 104 -3.31 14.10 -1.86
N ALA A 105 -2.18 14.80 -1.73
CA ALA A 105 -0.96 14.18 -1.24
C ALA A 105 -1.17 13.62 0.18
N GLY A 106 -0.65 12.40 0.40
CA GLY A 106 -0.85 11.63 1.62
C GLY A 106 -2.08 10.71 1.62
N ASP A 107 -2.92 10.75 0.58
CA ASP A 107 -3.95 9.73 0.38
C ASP A 107 -3.31 8.41 -0.07
N LEU A 108 -3.97 7.30 0.29
CA LEU A 108 -3.65 6.00 -0.27
C LEU A 108 -4.39 5.83 -1.60
N VAL A 109 -3.72 5.25 -2.57
CA VAL A 109 -4.31 4.96 -3.88
C VAL A 109 -4.20 3.49 -4.20
N VAL A 110 -5.30 2.89 -4.64
CA VAL A 110 -5.31 1.57 -5.27
C VAL A 110 -5.36 1.77 -6.78
N LEU A 111 -4.44 1.13 -7.48
CA LEU A 111 -4.26 1.29 -8.91
C LEU A 111 -4.96 0.17 -9.69
N LYS A 112 -5.41 0.50 -10.89
CA LYS A 112 -5.82 -0.50 -11.89
C LYS A 112 -4.57 -1.20 -12.39
N VAL A 113 -4.63 -2.52 -12.45
CA VAL A 113 -3.56 -3.38 -12.97
C VAL A 113 -4.14 -4.33 -14.02
N PRO A 114 -3.33 -4.80 -14.98
CA PRO A 114 -3.78 -5.82 -15.92
C PRO A 114 -4.28 -7.08 -15.20
N GLU A 115 -5.22 -7.78 -15.83
CA GLU A 115 -5.70 -9.07 -15.32
C GLU A 115 -4.55 -10.05 -15.11
N GLY A 116 -4.56 -10.76 -13.97
CA GLY A 116 -3.49 -11.69 -13.59
C GLY A 116 -2.24 -11.05 -12.98
N SER A 117 -2.15 -9.72 -12.95
CA SER A 117 -1.06 -9.02 -12.26
C SER A 117 -1.35 -8.88 -10.76
N PRO A 118 -0.31 -8.86 -9.90
CA PRO A 118 -0.47 -8.51 -8.50
C PRO A 118 -1.17 -7.14 -8.35
N ARG A 119 -2.06 -7.02 -7.39
CA ARG A 119 -2.69 -5.74 -7.08
C ARG A 119 -1.64 -4.75 -6.62
N LEU A 120 -1.85 -3.47 -6.91
CA LEU A 120 -0.90 -2.41 -6.59
C LEU A 120 -1.59 -1.28 -5.85
N MET A 121 -1.00 -0.87 -4.75
CA MET A 121 -1.39 0.33 -4.01
C MET A 121 -0.15 1.12 -3.59
N GLY A 122 -0.37 2.38 -3.24
CA GLY A 122 0.70 3.24 -2.77
C GLY A 122 0.18 4.47 -2.05
N ILE A 123 1.10 5.39 -1.79
CA ILE A 123 0.83 6.66 -1.12
C ILE A 123 1.11 7.79 -2.10
N ILE A 124 0.14 8.68 -2.28
CA ILE A 124 0.25 9.83 -3.18
C ILE A 124 1.22 10.83 -2.58
N LEU A 125 2.27 11.15 -3.30
CA LEU A 125 3.27 12.15 -2.92
C LEU A 125 2.91 13.54 -3.43
N GLN A 126 2.39 13.61 -4.64
CA GLN A 126 2.02 14.87 -5.30
C GLN A 126 0.87 14.66 -6.28
N VAL A 127 0.05 15.68 -6.40
CA VAL A 127 -1.03 15.79 -7.40
C VAL A 127 -0.77 17.02 -8.25
N ASP A 128 -0.70 16.82 -9.56
CA ASP A 128 -0.52 17.88 -10.55
C ASP A 128 -1.49 17.66 -11.73
N GLY A 129 -2.63 18.34 -11.67
CA GLY A 129 -3.73 18.11 -12.62
C GLY A 129 -4.18 16.65 -12.63
N ASP A 130 -4.10 15.97 -13.76
CA ASP A 130 -4.42 14.53 -13.89
C ASP A 130 -3.26 13.61 -13.51
N ARG A 131 -2.10 14.15 -13.14
CA ARG A 131 -0.89 13.37 -12.83
C ARG A 131 -0.71 13.18 -11.34
N LEU A 132 -0.50 11.94 -10.94
CA LEU A 132 -0.08 11.56 -9.58
C LEU A 132 1.37 11.11 -9.58
N GLU A 133 2.12 11.53 -8.56
CA GLU A 133 3.38 10.91 -8.16
C GLU A 133 3.10 10.05 -6.93
N ILE A 134 3.50 8.78 -6.97
CA ILE A 134 3.06 7.76 -6.01
C ILE A 134 4.28 6.96 -5.52
N ALA A 135 4.44 6.84 -4.21
CA ALA A 135 5.34 5.88 -3.58
C ALA A 135 4.65 4.52 -3.49
N VAL A 136 5.26 3.50 -4.07
CA VAL A 136 4.70 2.14 -4.14
C VAL A 136 5.70 1.09 -3.69
N GLY A 137 5.21 0.01 -3.10
CA GLY A 137 5.93 -1.25 -2.97
C GLY A 137 5.52 -2.24 -4.06
N ASN A 138 6.37 -3.22 -4.33
CA ASN A 138 6.11 -4.30 -5.28
C ASN A 138 5.81 -3.87 -6.73
N TYR A 139 6.35 -2.74 -7.15
CA TYR A 139 6.30 -2.37 -8.56
C TYR A 139 7.45 -3.05 -9.29
N ARG A 140 7.14 -4.08 -10.09
CA ARG A 140 8.15 -4.95 -10.72
C ARG A 140 9.14 -5.51 -9.70
N ASN A 141 8.59 -5.94 -8.55
CA ASN A 141 9.34 -6.45 -7.40
C ASN A 141 10.26 -5.42 -6.70
N HIS A 142 10.05 -4.12 -6.88
CA HIS A 142 10.81 -3.07 -6.19
C HIS A 142 9.89 -2.03 -5.54
N SER A 143 10.38 -1.37 -4.49
CA SER A 143 9.81 -0.09 -4.08
C SER A 143 10.25 0.99 -5.06
N ALA A 144 9.36 1.91 -5.38
CA ALA A 144 9.61 2.96 -6.38
C ALA A 144 8.72 4.17 -6.17
N ILE A 145 9.11 5.27 -6.78
CA ILE A 145 8.23 6.42 -7.02
C ILE A 145 7.82 6.37 -8.50
N ILE A 146 6.52 6.27 -8.74
CA ILE A 146 5.97 6.16 -10.09
C ILE A 146 5.00 7.31 -10.39
N ALA A 147 4.82 7.62 -11.67
CA ALA A 147 3.83 8.58 -12.12
C ALA A 147 2.68 7.89 -12.85
N ARG A 148 1.43 8.33 -12.58
CA ARG A 148 0.21 7.78 -13.19
C ARG A 148 -0.81 8.87 -13.47
N SER A 149 -1.66 8.65 -14.48
CA SER A 149 -2.86 9.45 -14.74
C SER A 149 -3.98 9.03 -13.80
N ILE A 150 -4.68 10.01 -13.22
CA ILE A 150 -5.84 9.75 -12.36
C ILE A 150 -6.92 9.03 -13.18
N ALA A 151 -7.29 9.57 -14.34
CA ALA A 151 -8.38 9.06 -15.16
C ALA A 151 -8.16 7.60 -15.60
N GLU A 152 -6.94 7.25 -15.97
CA GLU A 152 -6.62 5.92 -16.50
C GLU A 152 -6.29 4.88 -15.43
N SER A 153 -5.65 5.30 -14.33
CA SER A 153 -4.96 4.39 -13.43
C SER A 153 -5.60 4.24 -12.04
N VAL A 154 -6.41 5.19 -11.59
CA VAL A 154 -6.98 5.13 -10.24
C VAL A 154 -8.19 4.20 -10.21
N ARG A 155 -8.12 3.19 -9.33
CA ARG A 155 -9.25 2.32 -8.98
C ARG A 155 -10.03 2.88 -7.79
N GLY A 156 -9.33 3.39 -6.79
CA GLY A 156 -9.95 4.01 -5.62
C GLY A 156 -8.94 4.69 -4.71
N ILE A 157 -9.44 5.58 -3.88
CA ILE A 157 -8.68 6.37 -2.91
C ILE A 157 -9.14 6.02 -1.51
N ILE A 158 -8.20 5.94 -0.58
CA ILE A 158 -8.44 5.73 0.84
C ILE A 158 -7.85 6.92 1.60
N LYS A 159 -8.66 7.55 2.42
CA LYS A 159 -8.27 8.71 3.23
C LYS A 159 -7.66 8.22 4.55
N PRO A 160 -6.34 8.38 4.79
CA PRO A 160 -5.70 7.85 5.99
C PRO A 160 -6.14 8.55 7.28
N GLU A 161 -6.61 9.77 7.23
CA GLU A 161 -7.15 10.49 8.38
C GLU A 161 -8.45 9.92 8.93
N LEU A 162 -9.08 9.02 8.20
CA LEU A 162 -10.32 8.34 8.58
C LEU A 162 -10.11 6.89 9.03
N LEU A 163 -8.85 6.41 8.99
CA LEU A 163 -8.45 5.07 9.44
C LEU A 163 -8.30 4.95 11.00
#